data_2aacca932209f011f50eb01cd9a9226c
#
_entry.id   2aacca932209f011f50eb01cd9a9226c
#
_cell.length_a   1.000
_cell.length_b   1.000
_cell.length_c   1.000
_cell.angle_alpha   90.00
_cell.angle_beta   90.00
_cell.angle_gamma   90.00
#
_symmetry.space_group_name_H-M   'P 1'
#
loop_
_entity.id
_entity.type
_entity.pdbx_description
1 polymer ?
#
loop_
_entity_poly.entity_id
_entity_poly.type
_entity_poly.pdbx_seq_one_letter_code
_entity_poly.pdbx_strand_id
1 'polypeptide(L)'
;MLSVSSLTPDQQGAITKLIEQDSTLLVAATGVGKTAICLTAIEELMEMNYLRKVIVACPAKVIENLVWPNEAAKWKHLRGLRVLQLQGTAQNRIKQLLSCEAEIIVVSLNNLDWLLMQDHECDGIIIDELSKAAGKQAKKLKSKKFGGQLKWRVGMTATPVSQDFFKLYPMCRILDHGQALGTNKQKYMEKYFYSDYMGFNWSLRDGADAEIMKKVASLVHLVADNKAET
;
A
#
# COMPACT_ATOMS: atom_id res chain seq x y z
N MET A 1 9.13 -20.41 -15.57
CA MET A 1 9.06 -19.77 -14.26
C MET A 1 10.15 -18.74 -14.15
N LEU A 2 9.80 -17.55 -13.69
CA LEU A 2 10.74 -16.46 -13.47
C LEU A 2 11.58 -16.73 -12.22
N SER A 3 12.79 -16.17 -12.18
CA SER A 3 13.69 -16.21 -11.01
C SER A 3 13.96 -14.78 -10.52
N VAL A 4 14.53 -14.61 -9.35
CA VAL A 4 14.93 -13.30 -8.81
C VAL A 4 15.83 -12.55 -9.79
N SER A 5 16.70 -13.26 -10.54
CA SER A 5 17.56 -12.66 -11.58
C SER A 5 16.78 -12.08 -12.78
N SER A 6 15.48 -12.33 -12.89
CA SER A 6 14.62 -11.73 -13.91
C SER A 6 14.05 -10.36 -13.49
N LEU A 7 14.28 -9.92 -12.25
CA LEU A 7 13.90 -8.62 -11.76
C LEU A 7 14.83 -7.54 -12.35
N THR A 8 14.25 -6.43 -12.79
CA THR A 8 15.03 -5.28 -13.27
C THR A 8 15.75 -4.58 -12.11
N PRO A 9 16.82 -3.79 -12.38
CA PRO A 9 17.50 -3.01 -11.35
C PRO A 9 16.54 -2.10 -10.56
N ASP A 10 15.58 -1.45 -11.24
CA ASP A 10 14.59 -0.58 -10.58
C ASP A 10 13.64 -1.36 -9.68
N GLN A 11 13.24 -2.58 -10.10
CA GLN A 11 12.44 -3.47 -9.25
C GLN A 11 13.24 -3.93 -8.02
N GLN A 12 14.52 -4.26 -8.18
CA GLN A 12 15.40 -4.62 -7.06
C GLN A 12 15.59 -3.45 -6.09
N GLY A 13 15.82 -2.23 -6.59
CA GLY A 13 15.88 -1.02 -5.77
C GLY A 13 14.59 -0.76 -5.00
N ALA A 14 13.43 -1.00 -5.62
CA ALA A 14 12.14 -0.89 -4.94
C ALA A 14 11.97 -1.96 -3.85
N ILE A 15 12.38 -3.20 -4.08
CA ILE A 15 12.36 -4.28 -3.09
C ILE A 15 13.22 -3.91 -1.89
N THR A 16 14.47 -3.49 -2.12
CA THR A 16 15.38 -3.02 -1.06
C THR A 16 14.72 -1.93 -0.22
N LYS A 17 14.10 -0.94 -0.87
CA LYS A 17 13.38 0.14 -0.17
C LYS A 17 12.25 -0.36 0.71
N LEU A 18 11.47 -1.35 0.23
CA LEU A 18 10.37 -1.95 0.98
C LEU A 18 10.86 -2.76 2.19
N ILE A 19 12.05 -3.35 2.10
CA ILE A 19 12.66 -4.12 3.19
C ILE A 19 13.24 -3.19 4.26
N GLU A 20 13.88 -2.10 3.85
CA GLU A 20 14.53 -1.15 4.76
C GLU A 20 13.57 -0.23 5.51
N GLN A 21 12.31 -0.12 5.08
CA GLN A 21 11.36 0.85 5.63
C GLN A 21 10.02 0.23 6.05
N ASP A 22 9.58 0.61 7.24
CA ASP A 22 8.29 0.18 7.79
C ASP A 22 7.09 0.79 7.07
N SER A 23 7.29 1.90 6.35
CA SER A 23 6.23 2.61 5.66
C SER A 23 6.73 3.14 4.32
N THR A 24 6.07 2.74 3.23
CA THR A 24 6.45 3.17 1.87
C THR A 24 5.23 3.43 1.00
N LEU A 25 5.26 4.54 0.27
CA LEU A 25 4.37 4.82 -0.86
C LEU A 25 5.10 4.50 -2.16
N LEU A 26 4.80 3.35 -2.73
CA LEU A 26 5.36 2.89 -4.00
C LEU A 26 4.56 3.50 -5.16
N VAL A 27 5.18 4.40 -5.89
CA VAL A 27 4.59 5.05 -7.06
C VAL A 27 5.21 4.44 -8.32
N ALA A 28 4.39 3.77 -9.12
CA ALA A 28 4.86 3.11 -10.33
C ALA A 28 3.72 2.98 -11.35
N ALA A 29 4.01 3.13 -12.62
CA ALA A 29 3.06 2.95 -13.70
C ALA A 29 2.43 1.54 -13.69
N THR A 30 1.31 1.39 -14.39
CA THR A 30 0.68 0.08 -14.57
C THR A 30 1.60 -0.83 -15.41
N GLY A 31 1.77 -2.09 -14.99
CA GLY A 31 2.60 -3.04 -15.72
C GLY A 31 4.08 -3.08 -15.35
N VAL A 32 4.56 -2.21 -14.47
CA VAL A 32 5.96 -2.20 -13.96
C VAL A 32 6.28 -3.38 -13.04
N GLY A 33 5.29 -4.20 -12.66
CA GLY A 33 5.52 -5.36 -11.79
C GLY A 33 5.40 -5.09 -10.29
N LYS A 34 4.60 -4.07 -9.88
CA LYS A 34 4.37 -3.75 -8.45
C LYS A 34 4.04 -4.96 -7.59
N THR A 35 3.21 -5.88 -8.10
CA THR A 35 2.80 -7.09 -7.38
C THR A 35 4.00 -8.01 -7.11
N ALA A 36 4.87 -8.22 -8.10
CA ALA A 36 6.08 -9.03 -7.94
C ALA A 36 7.07 -8.38 -6.96
N ILE A 37 7.26 -7.05 -7.05
CA ILE A 37 8.07 -6.27 -6.10
C ILE A 37 7.59 -6.51 -4.67
N CYS A 38 6.30 -6.33 -4.42
CA CYS A 38 5.73 -6.48 -3.09
C CYS A 38 5.79 -7.92 -2.56
N LEU A 39 5.50 -8.92 -3.42
CA LEU A 39 5.58 -10.32 -3.04
C LEU A 39 7.01 -10.74 -2.68
N THR A 40 8.00 -10.27 -3.45
CA THR A 40 9.41 -10.55 -3.15
C THR A 40 9.86 -9.89 -1.85
N ALA A 41 9.45 -8.63 -1.60
CA ALA A 41 9.76 -7.98 -0.33
C ALA A 41 9.10 -8.68 0.88
N ILE A 42 7.85 -9.17 0.73
CA ILE A 42 7.18 -9.97 1.78
C ILE A 42 7.97 -11.25 2.07
N GLU A 43 8.36 -11.97 1.04
CA GLU A 43 9.09 -13.23 1.18
C GLU A 43 10.40 -13.02 1.93
N GLU A 44 11.23 -12.04 1.53
CA GLU A 44 12.49 -11.72 2.20
C GLU A 44 12.26 -11.25 3.65
N LEU A 45 11.25 -10.44 3.94
CA LEU A 45 10.92 -10.01 5.30
C LEU A 45 10.42 -11.17 6.18
N MET A 46 9.75 -12.16 5.59
CA MET A 46 9.36 -13.40 6.30
C MET A 46 10.57 -14.31 6.57
N GLU A 47 11.48 -14.46 5.62
CA GLU A 47 12.74 -15.19 5.84
C GLU A 47 13.58 -14.56 6.97
N MET A 48 13.58 -13.22 7.06
CA MET A 48 14.21 -12.46 8.16
C MET A 48 13.44 -12.56 9.49
N ASN A 49 12.32 -13.26 9.55
CA ASN A 49 11.40 -13.30 10.70
C ASN A 49 10.87 -11.90 11.10
N TYR A 50 10.89 -10.94 10.20
CA TYR A 50 10.35 -9.62 10.44
C TYR A 50 8.84 -9.60 10.25
N LEU A 51 8.28 -10.24 9.23
CA LEU A 51 6.84 -10.39 9.01
C LEU A 51 6.40 -11.84 9.21
N ARG A 52 5.16 -12.02 9.68
CA ARG A 52 4.51 -13.33 9.82
C ARG A 52 3.31 -13.47 8.89
N LYS A 53 2.50 -12.44 8.81
CA LYS A 53 1.27 -12.48 8.02
C LYS A 53 0.93 -11.08 7.49
N VAL A 54 0.57 -10.98 6.21
CA VAL A 54 0.34 -9.71 5.52
C VAL A 54 -1.06 -9.64 4.94
N ILE A 55 -1.75 -8.51 5.16
CA ILE A 55 -2.98 -8.17 4.46
C ILE A 55 -2.63 -7.49 3.13
N VAL A 56 -3.28 -7.91 2.06
CA VAL A 56 -3.31 -7.19 0.78
C VAL A 56 -4.73 -6.70 0.52
N ALA A 57 -4.93 -5.40 0.60
CA ALA A 57 -6.21 -4.76 0.28
C ALA A 57 -6.16 -4.19 -1.14
N CYS A 58 -7.03 -4.66 -2.03
CA CYS A 58 -7.00 -4.29 -3.44
C CYS A 58 -8.40 -4.04 -4.03
N PRO A 59 -8.51 -3.40 -5.21
CA PRO A 59 -9.78 -3.27 -5.92
C PRO A 59 -10.42 -4.64 -6.24
N ALA A 60 -11.77 -4.68 -6.30
CA ALA A 60 -12.51 -5.92 -6.54
C ALA A 60 -12.07 -6.65 -7.84
N LYS A 61 -11.79 -5.91 -8.92
CA LYS A 61 -11.28 -6.51 -10.17
C LYS A 61 -9.94 -7.25 -10.01
N VAL A 62 -9.08 -6.81 -9.11
CA VAL A 62 -7.79 -7.49 -8.82
C VAL A 62 -8.05 -8.84 -8.17
N ILE A 63 -9.08 -8.91 -7.30
CA ILE A 63 -9.55 -10.15 -6.69
C ILE A 63 -10.17 -11.09 -7.73
N GLU A 64 -11.12 -10.60 -8.53
CA GLU A 64 -11.79 -11.38 -9.58
C GLU A 64 -10.81 -12.02 -10.56
N ASN A 65 -9.74 -11.31 -10.90
CA ASN A 65 -8.69 -11.78 -11.81
C ASN A 65 -7.58 -12.59 -11.14
N LEU A 66 -7.69 -12.90 -9.86
CA LEU A 66 -6.70 -13.68 -9.09
C LEU A 66 -5.26 -13.16 -9.25
N VAL A 67 -5.08 -11.82 -9.31
CA VAL A 67 -3.79 -11.21 -9.67
C VAL A 67 -2.68 -11.64 -8.72
N TRP A 68 -2.90 -11.58 -7.41
CA TRP A 68 -1.90 -11.89 -6.40
C TRP A 68 -1.49 -13.37 -6.38
N PRO A 69 -2.43 -14.35 -6.34
CA PRO A 69 -2.08 -15.76 -6.43
C PRO A 69 -1.39 -16.12 -7.75
N ASN A 70 -1.90 -15.59 -8.88
CA ASN A 70 -1.34 -15.86 -10.19
C ASN A 70 0.07 -15.28 -10.34
N GLU A 71 0.34 -14.11 -9.77
CA GLU A 71 1.67 -13.53 -9.79
C GLU A 71 2.64 -14.36 -8.94
N ALA A 72 2.27 -14.72 -7.71
CA ALA A 72 3.10 -15.57 -6.85
C ALA A 72 3.49 -16.88 -7.57
N ALA A 73 2.55 -17.51 -8.28
CA ALA A 73 2.78 -18.76 -9.01
C ALA A 73 3.80 -18.64 -10.17
N LYS A 74 4.07 -17.43 -10.68
CA LYS A 74 5.05 -17.23 -11.77
C LYS A 74 6.50 -17.32 -11.32
N TRP A 75 6.78 -17.06 -10.06
CA TRP A 75 8.14 -16.89 -9.52
C TRP A 75 8.59 -18.09 -8.72
N LYS A 76 9.83 -18.55 -8.96
CA LYS A 76 10.38 -19.74 -8.27
C LYS A 76 10.56 -19.49 -6.77
N HIS A 77 11.04 -18.33 -6.39
CA HIS A 77 11.31 -17.96 -4.99
C HIS A 77 10.03 -17.76 -4.16
N LEU A 78 8.89 -17.45 -4.81
CA LEU A 78 7.60 -17.23 -4.12
C LEU A 78 6.77 -18.50 -3.92
N ARG A 79 7.29 -19.69 -4.28
CA ARG A 79 6.54 -20.97 -4.19
C ARG A 79 6.12 -21.37 -2.78
N GLY A 80 6.85 -20.89 -1.77
CA GLY A 80 6.55 -21.13 -0.36
C GLY A 80 5.41 -20.26 0.18
N LEU A 81 5.10 -19.14 -0.47
CA LEU A 81 4.06 -18.22 -0.02
C LEU A 81 2.66 -18.73 -0.32
N ARG A 82 1.87 -18.94 0.72
CA ARG A 82 0.46 -19.31 0.59
C ARG A 82 -0.39 -18.06 0.57
N VAL A 83 -1.13 -17.86 -0.51
CA VAL A 83 -1.98 -16.68 -0.73
C VAL A 83 -3.45 -17.06 -0.63
N LEU A 84 -4.13 -16.62 0.41
CA LEU A 84 -5.58 -16.77 0.57
C LEU A 84 -6.29 -15.53 0.04
N GLN A 85 -7.20 -15.71 -0.87
CA GLN A 85 -8.06 -14.64 -1.35
C GLN A 85 -9.46 -14.78 -0.76
N LEU A 86 -9.84 -13.82 0.10
CA LEU A 86 -11.14 -13.83 0.77
C LEU A 86 -12.27 -13.47 -0.18
N GLN A 87 -13.25 -14.37 -0.31
CA GLN A 87 -14.39 -14.21 -1.22
C GLN A 87 -15.71 -14.64 -0.57
N GLY A 88 -16.82 -14.19 -1.18
CA GLY A 88 -18.16 -14.59 -0.78
C GLY A 88 -18.73 -13.78 0.41
N THR A 89 -19.67 -14.39 1.13
CA THR A 89 -20.36 -13.76 2.27
C THR A 89 -19.42 -13.58 3.46
N ALA A 90 -19.81 -12.74 4.43
CA ALA A 90 -19.04 -12.54 5.67
C ALA A 90 -18.78 -13.86 6.40
N GLN A 91 -19.79 -14.75 6.45
CA GLN A 91 -19.66 -16.08 7.09
C GLN A 91 -18.64 -16.95 6.36
N ASN A 92 -18.65 -16.95 5.02
CA ASN A 92 -17.68 -17.70 4.22
C ASN A 92 -16.25 -17.18 4.45
N ARG A 93 -16.07 -15.87 4.49
CA ARG A 93 -14.76 -15.25 4.76
C ARG A 93 -14.24 -15.59 6.16
N ILE A 94 -15.12 -15.64 7.19
CA ILE A 94 -14.74 -16.09 8.54
C ILE A 94 -14.25 -17.54 8.50
N LYS A 95 -14.99 -18.44 7.83
CA LYS A 95 -14.55 -19.84 7.68
C LYS A 95 -13.20 -19.94 6.98
N GLN A 96 -12.99 -19.17 5.91
CA GLN A 96 -11.71 -19.12 5.20
C GLN A 96 -10.57 -18.65 6.11
N LEU A 97 -10.78 -17.61 6.91
CA LEU A 97 -9.78 -17.12 7.87
C LEU A 97 -9.41 -18.15 8.92
N LEU A 98 -10.42 -18.83 9.51
CA LEU A 98 -10.22 -19.81 10.58
C LEU A 98 -9.55 -21.10 10.08
N SER A 99 -9.74 -21.47 8.82
CA SER A 99 -9.17 -22.67 8.21
C SER A 99 -7.84 -22.44 7.51
N CYS A 100 -7.31 -21.23 7.55
CA CYS A 100 -6.22 -20.84 6.69
C CYS A 100 -4.89 -20.61 7.43
N GLU A 101 -3.87 -21.27 6.93
CA GLU A 101 -2.47 -21.06 7.32
C GLU A 101 -1.71 -20.15 6.34
N ALA A 102 -2.41 -19.37 5.51
CA ALA A 102 -1.77 -18.51 4.53
C ALA A 102 -1.03 -17.33 5.18
N GLU A 103 0.12 -17.04 4.63
CA GLU A 103 0.95 -15.89 5.02
C GLU A 103 0.39 -14.58 4.44
N ILE A 104 -0.31 -14.65 3.30
CA ILE A 104 -0.87 -13.48 2.62
C ILE A 104 -2.40 -13.62 2.53
N ILE A 105 -3.10 -12.64 3.09
CA ILE A 105 -4.56 -12.55 3.04
C ILE A 105 -4.97 -11.42 2.10
N VAL A 106 -5.52 -11.75 0.93
CA VAL A 106 -6.02 -10.78 -0.05
C VAL A 106 -7.48 -10.49 0.18
N VAL A 107 -7.84 -9.22 0.31
CA VAL A 107 -9.19 -8.75 0.56
C VAL A 107 -9.55 -7.55 -0.32
N SER A 108 -10.83 -7.38 -0.66
CA SER A 108 -11.26 -6.17 -1.35
C SER A 108 -11.19 -4.95 -0.42
N LEU A 109 -10.87 -3.77 -0.99
CA LEU A 109 -10.87 -2.50 -0.25
C LEU A 109 -12.18 -2.26 0.52
N ASN A 110 -13.32 -2.68 -0.03
CA ASN A 110 -14.62 -2.53 0.62
C ASN A 110 -14.78 -3.41 1.88
N ASN A 111 -14.05 -4.51 1.96
CA ASN A 111 -14.07 -5.44 3.08
C ASN A 111 -12.89 -5.27 4.05
N LEU A 112 -11.97 -4.33 3.77
CA LEU A 112 -10.79 -4.10 4.61
C LEU A 112 -11.17 -3.72 6.04
N ASP A 113 -12.08 -2.77 6.22
CA ASP A 113 -12.53 -2.35 7.56
C ASP A 113 -13.21 -3.49 8.34
N TRP A 114 -13.88 -4.41 7.63
CA TRP A 114 -14.41 -5.62 8.23
C TRP A 114 -13.27 -6.56 8.67
N LEU A 115 -12.30 -6.82 7.83
CA LEU A 115 -11.16 -7.70 8.15
C LEU A 115 -10.35 -7.17 9.35
N LEU A 116 -10.11 -5.86 9.42
CA LEU A 116 -9.39 -5.23 10.53
C LEU A 116 -10.13 -5.35 11.90
N MET A 117 -11.39 -5.76 11.90
CA MET A 117 -12.17 -6.04 13.11
C MET A 117 -12.13 -7.51 13.53
N GLN A 118 -11.62 -8.38 12.66
CA GLN A 118 -11.45 -9.80 12.97
C GLN A 118 -10.09 -10.03 13.66
N ASP A 119 -9.93 -11.18 14.27
CA ASP A 119 -8.63 -11.67 14.71
C ASP A 119 -7.88 -12.23 13.51
N HIS A 120 -6.96 -11.44 12.94
CA HIS A 120 -6.27 -11.77 11.69
C HIS A 120 -4.77 -12.01 11.86
N GLU A 121 -4.21 -11.75 13.05
CA GLU A 121 -2.79 -11.93 13.40
C GLU A 121 -1.77 -11.28 12.41
N CYS A 122 -2.25 -10.43 11.51
CA CYS A 122 -1.39 -9.79 10.51
C CYS A 122 -0.60 -8.65 11.13
N ASP A 123 0.69 -8.56 10.75
CA ASP A 123 1.62 -7.53 11.19
C ASP A 123 2.12 -6.64 10.03
N GLY A 124 1.74 -6.96 8.79
CA GLY A 124 1.97 -6.14 7.61
C GLY A 124 0.70 -5.86 6.80
N ILE A 125 0.70 -4.78 6.01
CA ILE A 125 -0.38 -4.46 5.07
C ILE A 125 0.15 -3.82 3.80
N ILE A 126 -0.41 -4.25 2.67
CA ILE A 126 -0.30 -3.59 1.37
C ILE A 126 -1.67 -3.07 0.96
N ILE A 127 -1.72 -1.83 0.47
CA ILE A 127 -2.93 -1.24 -0.10
C ILE A 127 -2.67 -0.92 -1.57
N ASP A 128 -3.25 -1.74 -2.43
CA ASP A 128 -3.23 -1.52 -3.87
C ASP A 128 -4.20 -0.39 -4.24
N GLU A 129 -3.75 0.55 -5.06
CA GLU A 129 -4.49 1.79 -5.37
C GLU A 129 -4.83 2.64 -4.13
N LEU A 130 -3.83 2.93 -3.29
CA LEU A 130 -4.00 3.68 -2.05
C LEU A 130 -4.69 5.04 -2.27
N SER A 131 -4.48 5.69 -3.41
CA SER A 131 -5.16 6.94 -3.78
C SER A 131 -6.69 6.82 -3.77
N LYS A 132 -7.25 5.65 -4.12
CA LYS A 132 -8.68 5.37 -4.06
C LYS A 132 -9.15 5.01 -2.64
N ALA A 133 -8.32 4.31 -1.88
CA ALA A 133 -8.64 3.84 -0.54
C ALA A 133 -8.56 4.94 0.53
N ALA A 134 -7.72 5.94 0.34
CA ALA A 134 -7.36 6.94 1.35
C ALA A 134 -8.55 7.79 1.86
N GLY A 135 -9.65 7.86 1.12
CA GLY A 135 -10.87 8.56 1.51
C GLY A 135 -11.66 7.84 2.62
N LYS A 136 -12.50 6.89 2.21
CA LYS A 136 -13.49 6.24 3.07
C LYS A 136 -13.15 4.80 3.45
N GLN A 137 -12.47 4.05 2.56
CA GLN A 137 -12.33 2.60 2.62
C GLN A 137 -11.25 2.10 3.58
N ALA A 138 -10.37 2.98 4.04
CA ALA A 138 -9.28 2.64 4.94
C ALA A 138 -9.31 3.48 6.24
N LYS A 139 -10.50 3.85 6.71
CA LYS A 139 -10.66 4.71 7.90
C LYS A 139 -10.05 4.09 9.15
N LYS A 140 -10.21 2.77 9.34
CA LYS A 140 -9.74 2.07 10.52
C LYS A 140 -8.21 2.01 10.62
N LEU A 141 -7.50 2.01 9.49
CA LEU A 141 -6.04 2.04 9.46
C LEU A 141 -5.44 3.31 10.07
N LYS A 142 -6.20 4.41 10.12
CA LYS A 142 -5.78 5.66 10.75
C LYS A 142 -5.85 5.58 12.28
N SER A 143 -6.56 4.58 12.82
CA SER A 143 -6.71 4.36 14.26
C SER A 143 -5.63 3.41 14.78
N LYS A 144 -4.98 3.78 15.89
CA LYS A 144 -4.04 2.88 16.57
C LYS A 144 -4.70 1.60 17.06
N LYS A 145 -6.00 1.62 17.36
CA LYS A 145 -6.74 0.44 17.85
C LYS A 145 -6.79 -0.69 16.81
N PHE A 146 -7.00 -0.35 15.53
CA PHE A 146 -7.19 -1.34 14.47
C PHE A 146 -5.96 -1.49 13.56
N GLY A 147 -5.13 -0.48 13.50
CA GLY A 147 -3.95 -0.48 12.65
C GLY A 147 -2.63 -0.54 13.41
N GLY A 148 -2.63 -0.38 14.74
CA GLY A 148 -1.40 -0.25 15.51
C GLY A 148 -0.51 -1.50 15.52
N GLN A 149 -1.07 -2.68 15.28
CA GLN A 149 -0.33 -3.94 15.16
C GLN A 149 0.35 -4.12 13.79
N LEU A 150 -0.10 -3.36 12.76
CA LEU A 150 0.47 -3.42 11.42
C LEU A 150 1.74 -2.57 11.38
N LYS A 151 2.86 -3.19 11.66
CA LYS A 151 4.17 -2.53 11.76
C LYS A 151 4.77 -2.19 10.39
N TRP A 152 4.44 -2.94 9.35
CA TRP A 152 4.89 -2.71 7.99
C TRP A 152 3.72 -2.33 7.07
N ARG A 153 3.86 -1.22 6.34
CA ARG A 153 2.77 -0.63 5.56
C ARG A 153 3.24 -0.16 4.19
N VAL A 154 2.68 -0.71 3.15
CA VAL A 154 2.95 -0.31 1.77
C VAL A 154 1.68 0.18 1.11
N GLY A 155 1.72 1.36 0.55
CA GLY A 155 0.70 1.87 -0.37
C GLY A 155 1.23 1.81 -1.79
N MET A 156 0.42 1.33 -2.73
CA MET A 156 0.76 1.39 -4.15
C MET A 156 -0.16 2.37 -4.86
N THR A 157 0.37 3.11 -5.81
CA THR A 157 -0.42 3.97 -6.71
C THR A 157 0.27 4.13 -8.06
N ALA A 158 -0.53 4.28 -9.12
CA ALA A 158 -0.02 4.69 -10.43
C ALA A 158 -0.06 6.21 -10.62
N THR A 159 -0.76 6.94 -9.73
CA THR A 159 -0.88 8.40 -9.82
C THR A 159 0.34 9.08 -9.20
N PRO A 160 1.07 9.94 -9.93
CA PRO A 160 2.16 10.72 -9.38
C PRO A 160 1.70 11.57 -8.18
N VAL A 161 2.47 11.57 -7.10
CA VAL A 161 2.14 12.29 -5.86
C VAL A 161 2.12 13.81 -6.04
N SER A 162 2.87 14.33 -7.01
CA SER A 162 2.92 15.76 -7.34
C SER A 162 1.65 16.30 -8.02
N GLN A 163 0.77 15.42 -8.49
CA GLN A 163 -0.46 15.84 -9.16
C GLN A 163 -1.60 16.23 -8.21
N ASP A 164 -1.61 15.70 -6.98
CA ASP A 164 -2.72 15.94 -6.06
C ASP A 164 -2.27 15.84 -4.60
N PHE A 165 -1.81 16.97 -4.07
CA PHE A 165 -1.38 17.08 -2.67
C PHE A 165 -2.53 16.94 -1.66
N PHE A 166 -3.80 17.13 -2.08
CA PHE A 166 -4.95 16.86 -1.22
C PHE A 166 -5.09 15.36 -0.95
N LYS A 167 -4.84 14.53 -1.97
CA LYS A 167 -4.88 13.07 -1.82
C LYS A 167 -3.63 12.52 -1.12
N LEU A 168 -2.50 13.20 -1.24
CA LEU A 168 -1.27 12.78 -0.60
C LEU A 168 -1.40 12.76 0.94
N TYR A 169 -2.01 13.78 1.54
CA TYR A 169 -2.19 13.84 3.00
C TYR A 169 -2.88 12.60 3.59
N PRO A 170 -4.07 12.17 3.14
CA PRO A 170 -4.69 10.98 3.68
C PRO A 170 -3.93 9.69 3.38
N MET A 171 -3.15 9.61 2.30
CA MET A 171 -2.27 8.47 2.03
C MET A 171 -1.14 8.38 3.07
N CYS A 172 -0.43 9.48 3.33
CA CYS A 172 0.58 9.54 4.38
C CYS A 172 -0.01 9.19 5.76
N ARG A 173 -1.21 9.69 6.07
CA ARG A 173 -1.89 9.36 7.34
C ARG A 173 -2.14 7.86 7.55
N ILE A 174 -2.35 7.12 6.48
CA ILE A 174 -2.54 5.67 6.54
C ILE A 174 -1.19 4.97 6.71
N LEU A 175 -0.16 5.42 6.02
CA LEU A 175 1.15 4.77 5.98
C LEU A 175 1.97 5.05 7.25
N ASP A 176 2.18 6.32 7.58
CA ASP A 176 3.12 6.76 8.62
C ASP A 176 2.45 7.32 9.88
N HIS A 177 1.13 7.16 10.01
CA HIS A 177 0.33 7.75 11.11
C HIS A 177 0.46 9.27 11.23
N GLY A 178 0.91 9.97 10.17
CA GLY A 178 1.06 11.41 10.10
C GLY A 178 2.40 11.92 10.61
N GLN A 179 3.44 11.11 10.58
CA GLN A 179 4.80 11.55 10.92
C GLN A 179 5.28 12.63 9.94
N ALA A 180 5.10 12.42 8.63
CA ALA A 180 5.56 13.35 7.60
C ALA A 180 4.74 14.65 7.55
N LEU A 181 3.40 14.54 7.49
CA LEU A 181 2.50 15.68 7.20
C LEU A 181 1.61 16.10 8.38
N GLY A 182 1.81 15.51 9.55
CA GLY A 182 1.01 15.80 10.75
C GLY A 182 -0.30 15.01 10.79
N THR A 183 -0.96 15.08 11.96
CA THR A 183 -2.19 14.32 12.24
C THR A 183 -3.47 15.12 12.01
N ASN A 184 -3.37 16.45 11.90
CA ASN A 184 -4.50 17.37 11.77
C ASN A 184 -4.61 17.88 10.34
N LYS A 185 -5.68 17.47 9.63
CA LYS A 185 -5.92 17.88 8.25
C LYS A 185 -6.11 19.41 8.12
N GLN A 186 -6.78 20.04 9.09
CA GLN A 186 -7.02 21.48 9.02
C GLN A 186 -5.71 22.24 9.07
N LYS A 187 -4.80 21.89 9.98
CA LYS A 187 -3.45 22.51 10.05
C LYS A 187 -2.65 22.30 8.78
N TYR A 188 -2.75 21.10 8.15
CA TYR A 188 -2.14 20.84 6.87
C TYR A 188 -2.69 21.77 5.78
N MET A 189 -4.02 21.91 5.71
CA MET A 189 -4.69 22.79 4.75
C MET A 189 -4.31 24.25 4.96
N GLU A 190 -4.39 24.77 6.17
CA GLU A 190 -4.06 26.15 6.51
C GLU A 190 -2.59 26.50 6.19
N LYS A 191 -1.70 25.52 6.38
CA LYS A 191 -0.27 25.73 6.13
C LYS A 191 0.08 25.78 4.65
N TYR A 192 -0.46 24.86 3.86
CA TYR A 192 -0.01 24.63 2.50
C TYR A 192 -0.96 25.11 1.40
N PHE A 193 -2.17 25.49 1.79
CA PHE A 193 -3.17 25.94 0.82
C PHE A 193 -3.78 27.28 1.25
N TYR A 194 -4.39 27.95 0.29
CA TYR A 194 -5.32 29.06 0.53
C TYR A 194 -6.67 28.70 -0.10
N SER A 195 -7.76 29.12 0.55
CA SER A 195 -9.11 29.00 -0.01
C SER A 195 -9.50 30.27 -0.73
N ASP A 196 -10.38 30.15 -1.71
CA ASP A 196 -11.12 31.29 -2.23
C ASP A 196 -12.01 31.93 -1.13
N TYR A 197 -12.60 33.09 -1.45
CA TYR A 197 -13.45 33.84 -0.53
C TYR A 197 -14.65 33.01 -0.02
N MET A 198 -15.14 32.08 -0.84
CA MET A 198 -16.27 31.21 -0.51
C MET A 198 -15.86 29.92 0.24
N GLY A 199 -14.57 29.63 0.36
CA GLY A 199 -14.06 28.45 1.04
C GLY A 199 -14.24 27.13 0.28
N PHE A 200 -14.65 27.18 -0.95
CA PHE A 200 -14.93 25.97 -1.75
C PHE A 200 -13.74 25.51 -2.59
N ASN A 201 -12.94 26.44 -3.12
CA ASN A 201 -11.78 26.13 -3.92
C ASN A 201 -10.50 26.35 -3.11
N TRP A 202 -9.62 25.35 -3.16
CA TRP A 202 -8.34 25.40 -2.47
C TRP A 202 -7.21 25.32 -3.51
N SER A 203 -6.26 26.22 -3.40
CA SER A 203 -5.07 26.28 -4.25
C SER A 203 -3.82 26.13 -3.40
N LEU A 204 -2.80 25.50 -3.96
CA LEU A 204 -1.52 25.32 -3.28
C LEU A 204 -0.82 26.67 -3.17
N ARG A 205 -0.18 26.93 -2.02
CA ARG A 205 0.65 28.12 -1.83
C ARG A 205 1.96 28.00 -2.60
N ASP A 206 2.53 29.11 -2.99
CA ASP A 206 3.82 29.12 -3.68
C ASP A 206 4.90 28.45 -2.83
N GLY A 207 5.63 27.50 -3.45
CA GLY A 207 6.69 26.73 -2.80
C GLY A 207 6.22 25.63 -1.83
N ALA A 208 4.90 25.49 -1.60
CA ALA A 208 4.38 24.45 -0.72
C ALA A 208 4.59 23.03 -1.29
N ASP A 209 4.57 22.89 -2.61
CA ASP A 209 4.89 21.63 -3.31
C ASP A 209 6.28 21.11 -2.94
N ALA A 210 7.29 21.97 -3.03
CA ALA A 210 8.67 21.61 -2.68
C ALA A 210 8.80 21.25 -1.18
N GLU A 211 8.15 22.01 -0.29
CA GLU A 211 8.17 21.70 1.15
C GLU A 211 7.48 20.37 1.46
N ILE A 212 6.31 20.11 0.87
CA ILE A 212 5.58 18.84 1.05
C ILE A 212 6.42 17.68 0.53
N MET A 213 6.95 17.78 -0.70
CA MET A 213 7.76 16.72 -1.30
C MET A 213 9.01 16.41 -0.47
N LYS A 214 9.68 17.43 0.07
CA LYS A 214 10.81 17.25 1.00
C LYS A 214 10.42 16.46 2.24
N LYS A 215 9.23 16.71 2.81
CA LYS A 215 8.74 16.02 4.02
C LYS A 215 8.39 14.56 3.77
N VAL A 216 7.90 14.24 2.58
CA VAL A 216 7.50 12.86 2.22
C VAL A 216 8.59 12.10 1.46
N ALA A 217 9.77 12.69 1.25
CA ALA A 217 10.84 12.09 0.44
C ALA A 217 11.29 10.72 0.95
N SER A 218 11.31 10.50 2.26
CA SER A 218 11.64 9.20 2.83
C SER A 218 10.53 8.16 2.64
N LEU A 219 9.27 8.61 2.58
CA LEU A 219 8.09 7.75 2.46
C LEU A 219 7.82 7.33 1.02
N VAL A 220 8.13 8.19 0.03
CA VAL A 220 7.80 7.98 -1.38
C VAL A 220 8.95 7.30 -2.11
N HIS A 221 8.65 6.24 -2.86
CA HIS A 221 9.59 5.60 -3.78
C HIS A 221 8.98 5.54 -5.18
N LEU A 222 9.71 6.09 -6.15
CA LEU A 222 9.31 6.09 -7.56
C LEU A 222 10.02 4.95 -8.28
N VAL A 223 9.27 4.09 -8.96
CA VAL A 223 9.84 3.06 -9.84
C VAL A 223 9.73 3.56 -11.28
N ALA A 224 10.87 3.65 -11.95
CA ALA A 224 10.91 4.09 -13.35
C ALA A 224 10.19 3.09 -14.27
N ASP A 225 9.54 3.62 -15.31
CA ASP A 225 8.95 2.81 -16.39
C ASP A 225 9.95 2.72 -17.55
N ASN A 226 10.78 1.69 -17.56
CA ASN A 226 11.78 1.48 -18.60
C ASN A 226 11.19 1.10 -19.98
N LYS A 227 9.85 1.11 -20.13
CA LYS A 227 9.18 0.84 -21.41
C LYS A 227 9.02 2.08 -22.28
N ALA A 228 9.43 3.25 -21.83
CA ALA A 228 9.29 4.50 -22.59
C ALA A 228 10.43 4.77 -23.59
N GLU A 229 11.41 3.88 -23.73
CA GLU A 229 12.59 4.08 -24.60
C GLU A 229 12.68 3.06 -25.78
N THR A 230 11.54 2.53 -26.24
CA THR A 230 11.52 1.72 -27.49
C THR A 230 10.49 2.21 -28.46
#